data_c99de564c0bd2725714589df89dffa9b
#
_entry.id   c99de564c0bd2725714589df89dffa9b
#
_cell.length_a   1.000
_cell.length_b   1.000
_cell.length_c   1.000
_cell.angle_alpha   90.00
_cell.angle_beta   90.00
_cell.angle_gamma   90.00
#
_symmetry.space_group_name_H-M   'P 1'
#
loop_
_entity.id
_entity.type
_entity.pdbx_description
1 polymer ?
#
loop_
_entity_poly.entity_id
_entity_poly.type
_entity_poly.pdbx_seq_one_letter_code
_entity_poly.pdbx_strand_id
1 'polypeptide(L)'
;MAIRYRVTLTQEERDDLERFSKTGTKSARSVLLARALLLLDAGELGPHLPEQQVSQAVGLSCRPLERLKKRFVEDGLEEALERIRASADIERS
;
A
#
# COMPACT_ATOMS: atom_id res chain seq x y z
N MET A 1 23.47 -1.29 -7.76
CA MET A 1 22.63 -0.10 -7.77
C MET A 1 21.21 -0.46 -7.32
N ALA A 2 20.72 0.20 -6.32
CA ALA A 2 19.38 -0.12 -5.79
C ALA A 2 18.29 0.39 -6.73
N ILE A 3 17.31 -0.47 -7.01
CA ILE A 3 16.15 -0.08 -7.78
C ILE A 3 15.15 0.57 -6.85
N ARG A 4 14.71 1.77 -7.18
CA ARG A 4 13.70 2.46 -6.39
C ARG A 4 12.35 2.37 -7.08
N TYR A 5 11.39 1.80 -6.38
CA TYR A 5 10.02 1.74 -6.86
C TYR A 5 9.27 2.98 -6.39
N ARG A 6 8.73 3.70 -7.35
CA ARG A 6 7.99 4.92 -7.06
C ARG A 6 6.51 4.69 -7.29
N VAL A 7 5.72 4.91 -6.27
CA VAL A 7 4.27 4.78 -6.36
C VAL A 7 3.68 6.09 -6.82
N THR A 8 2.88 6.03 -7.88
CA THR A 8 2.10 7.19 -8.34
C THR A 8 0.69 6.71 -8.59
N LEU A 9 -0.28 7.29 -7.89
CA LEU A 9 -1.66 6.86 -7.96
C LEU A 9 -2.50 7.87 -8.72
N THR A 10 -3.39 7.36 -9.56
CA THR A 10 -4.43 8.20 -10.18
C THR A 10 -5.52 8.47 -9.15
N GLN A 11 -6.41 9.43 -9.46
CA GLN A 11 -7.54 9.70 -8.57
C GLN A 11 -8.40 8.45 -8.39
N GLU A 12 -8.64 7.72 -9.46
CA GLU A 12 -9.44 6.49 -9.39
C GLU A 12 -8.79 5.45 -8.48
N GLU A 13 -7.47 5.29 -8.59
CA GLU A 13 -6.74 4.35 -7.75
C GLU A 13 -6.79 4.77 -6.28
N ARG A 14 -6.66 6.06 -6.01
CA ARG A 14 -6.77 6.57 -4.65
C ARG A 14 -8.18 6.31 -4.09
N ASP A 15 -9.20 6.54 -4.89
CA ASP A 15 -10.58 6.30 -4.47
C ASP A 15 -10.80 4.83 -4.14
N ASP A 16 -10.26 3.94 -4.97
CA ASP A 16 -10.38 2.50 -4.72
C ASP A 16 -9.71 2.09 -3.41
N LEU A 17 -8.52 2.62 -3.16
CA LEU A 17 -7.79 2.31 -1.93
C LEU A 17 -8.50 2.86 -0.71
N GLU A 18 -9.02 4.08 -0.80
CA GLU A 18 -9.77 4.68 0.30
C GLU A 18 -11.03 3.88 0.60
N ARG A 19 -11.73 3.48 -0.44
CA ARG A 19 -12.93 2.65 -0.28
C ARG A 19 -12.58 1.32 0.35
N PHE A 20 -11.49 0.71 -0.09
CA PHE A 20 -11.01 -0.54 0.49
C PHE A 20 -10.72 -0.38 1.98
N SER A 21 -10.04 0.70 2.36
CA SER A 21 -9.64 0.91 3.76
C SER A 21 -10.82 1.24 4.67
N LYS A 22 -11.92 1.70 4.11
CA LYS A 22 -13.12 2.03 4.90
C LYS A 22 -14.09 0.89 5.07
N THR A 23 -13.88 -0.20 4.33
CA THR A 23 -14.75 -1.36 4.41
C THR A 23 -14.49 -2.11 5.72
N GLY A 24 -15.51 -2.29 6.54
CA GLY A 24 -15.35 -2.81 7.89
C GLY A 24 -15.07 -4.31 8.01
N THR A 25 -15.07 -5.04 6.89
CA THR A 25 -14.86 -6.49 6.91
C THR A 25 -13.41 -6.90 6.67
N LYS A 26 -12.51 -5.94 6.50
CA LYS A 26 -11.10 -6.23 6.22
C LYS A 26 -10.33 -6.41 7.52
N SER A 27 -9.23 -7.18 7.45
CA SER A 27 -8.35 -7.28 8.60
C SER A 27 -7.61 -5.96 8.83
N ALA A 28 -7.13 -5.75 10.06
CA ALA A 28 -6.39 -4.53 10.38
C ALA A 28 -5.15 -4.39 9.50
N ARG A 29 -4.46 -5.50 9.22
CA ARG A 29 -3.27 -5.46 8.38
C ARG A 29 -3.59 -5.05 6.95
N SER A 30 -4.70 -5.55 6.39
CA SER A 30 -5.12 -5.16 5.05
C SER A 30 -5.39 -3.66 4.97
N VAL A 31 -6.08 -3.12 5.96
CA VAL A 31 -6.37 -1.69 6.01
C VAL A 31 -5.09 -0.88 6.10
N LEU A 32 -4.15 -1.31 6.95
CA LEU A 32 -2.87 -0.62 7.11
C LEU A 32 -2.06 -0.64 5.83
N LEU A 33 -2.04 -1.76 5.11
CA LEU A 33 -1.32 -1.85 3.84
C LEU A 33 -1.93 -0.94 2.78
N ALA A 34 -3.26 -0.88 2.71
CA ALA A 34 -3.94 0.03 1.78
C ALA A 34 -3.62 1.48 2.10
N ARG A 35 -3.63 1.84 3.38
CA ARG A 35 -3.29 3.20 3.81
C ARG A 35 -1.83 3.51 3.53
N ALA A 36 -0.95 2.52 3.71
CA ALA A 36 0.47 2.70 3.41
C ALA A 36 0.66 3.03 1.93
N LEU A 37 -0.06 2.36 1.05
CA LEU A 37 0.04 2.64 -0.37
C LEU A 37 -0.39 4.07 -0.69
N LEU A 38 -1.48 4.53 -0.08
CA LEU A 38 -1.92 5.92 -0.24
C LEU A 38 -0.87 6.92 0.23
N LEU A 39 -0.21 6.63 1.35
CA LEU A 39 0.83 7.51 1.90
C LEU A 39 2.12 7.46 1.08
N LEU A 40 2.40 6.33 0.45
CA LEU A 40 3.59 6.19 -0.39
C LEU A 40 3.46 6.90 -1.73
N ASP A 41 2.26 7.36 -2.07
CA ASP A 41 2.00 8.02 -3.36
C ASP A 41 2.89 9.26 -3.50
N ALA A 42 3.77 9.23 -4.47
CA ALA A 42 4.67 10.34 -4.79
C ALA A 42 4.21 11.12 -6.01
N GLY A 43 2.98 10.89 -6.48
CA GLY A 43 2.40 11.63 -7.58
C GLY A 43 1.80 12.94 -7.14
N GLU A 44 1.09 13.60 -8.05
CA GLU A 44 0.52 14.93 -7.78
C GLU A 44 -0.49 14.93 -6.64
N LEU A 45 -1.21 13.83 -6.45
CA LEU A 45 -2.27 13.75 -5.44
C LEU A 45 -1.78 13.20 -4.12
N GLY A 46 -0.55 12.73 -4.07
CA GLY A 46 -0.03 12.06 -2.88
C GLY A 46 0.73 12.98 -1.95
N PRO A 47 0.94 12.54 -0.71
CA PRO A 47 1.63 13.34 0.31
C PRO A 47 3.14 13.36 0.18
N HIS A 48 3.73 12.57 -0.72
CA HIS A 48 5.18 12.53 -0.95
C HIS A 48 5.99 12.17 0.29
N LEU A 49 5.47 11.30 1.13
CA LEU A 49 6.17 10.90 2.35
C LEU A 49 7.24 9.85 2.05
N PRO A 50 8.42 9.93 2.70
CA PRO A 50 9.41 8.87 2.58
C PRO A 50 8.90 7.58 3.23
N GLU A 51 9.41 6.46 2.73
CA GLU A 51 8.99 5.14 3.21
C GLU A 51 9.13 4.99 4.72
N GLN A 52 10.19 5.55 5.29
CA GLN A 52 10.42 5.47 6.72
C GLN A 52 9.31 6.14 7.52
N GLN A 53 8.83 7.29 7.05
CA GLN A 53 7.72 7.95 7.71
C GLN A 53 6.41 7.20 7.55
N VAL A 54 6.20 6.61 6.38
CA VAL A 54 5.02 5.79 6.17
C VAL A 54 5.04 4.58 7.09
N SER A 55 6.20 3.94 7.22
CA SER A 55 6.37 2.81 8.14
C SER A 55 5.96 3.18 9.56
N GLN A 56 6.40 4.34 10.04
CA GLN A 56 6.06 4.82 11.37
C GLN A 56 4.56 5.16 11.49
N ALA A 57 4.00 5.76 10.45
CA ALA A 57 2.60 6.17 10.48
C ALA A 57 1.65 4.99 10.55
N VAL A 58 1.95 3.91 9.84
CA VAL A 58 1.06 2.74 9.81
C VAL A 58 1.48 1.63 10.76
N GLY A 59 2.65 1.76 11.38
CA GLY A 59 3.12 0.75 12.33
C GLY A 59 3.60 -0.54 11.71
N LEU A 60 3.98 -0.51 10.43
CA LEU A 60 4.52 -1.68 9.73
C LEU A 60 6.00 -1.43 9.42
N SER A 61 6.78 -2.52 9.37
CA SER A 61 8.18 -2.40 8.97
C SER A 61 8.29 -2.02 7.49
N CYS A 62 9.49 -1.63 7.06
CA CYS A 62 9.69 -1.23 5.68
C CYS A 62 9.61 -2.41 4.70
N ARG A 63 9.90 -3.62 5.16
CA ARG A 63 9.93 -4.78 4.28
C ARG A 63 8.59 -5.06 3.57
N PRO A 64 7.45 -5.14 4.26
CA PRO A 64 6.18 -5.32 3.56
C PRO A 64 5.83 -4.12 2.68
N LEU A 65 6.26 -2.91 3.05
CA LEU A 65 6.03 -1.73 2.22
C LEU A 65 6.80 -1.82 0.91
N GLU A 66 8.05 -2.27 0.96
CA GLU A 66 8.86 -2.45 -0.24
C GLU A 66 8.24 -3.48 -1.18
N ARG A 67 7.76 -4.58 -0.64
CA ARG A 67 7.09 -5.60 -1.43
C ARG A 67 5.83 -5.07 -2.09
N LEU A 68 5.08 -4.29 -1.35
CA LEU A 68 3.85 -3.68 -1.87
C LEU A 68 4.14 -2.70 -2.99
N LYS A 69 5.15 -1.85 -2.81
CA LYS A 69 5.57 -0.91 -3.85
C LYS A 69 6.00 -1.65 -5.12
N LYS A 70 6.81 -2.68 -4.95
CA LYS A 70 7.28 -3.47 -6.08
C LYS A 70 6.10 -4.09 -6.83
N ARG A 71 5.17 -4.68 -6.12
CA ARG A 71 4.00 -5.30 -6.74
C ARG A 71 3.16 -4.27 -7.51
N PHE A 72 2.95 -3.12 -6.91
CA PHE A 72 2.19 -2.07 -7.56
C PHE A 72 2.86 -1.58 -8.84
N VAL A 73 4.16 -1.32 -8.77
CA VAL A 73 4.89 -0.78 -9.92
C VAL A 73 5.00 -1.80 -11.05
N GLU A 74 5.21 -3.06 -10.72
CA GLU A 74 5.40 -4.10 -11.73
C GLU A 74 4.09 -4.65 -12.28
N ASP A 75 3.08 -4.78 -11.44
CA ASP A 75 1.86 -5.53 -11.81
C ASP A 75 0.58 -4.69 -11.74
N GLY A 76 0.62 -3.51 -11.15
CA GLY A 76 -0.53 -2.63 -11.09
C GLY A 76 -1.33 -2.75 -9.80
N LEU A 77 -2.35 -1.91 -9.68
CA LEU A 77 -3.14 -1.81 -8.45
C LEU A 77 -3.91 -3.09 -8.12
N GLU A 78 -4.49 -3.73 -9.12
CA GLU A 78 -5.28 -4.94 -8.87
C GLU A 78 -4.45 -6.03 -8.22
N GLU A 79 -3.24 -6.24 -8.72
CA GLU A 79 -2.33 -7.23 -8.16
C GLU A 79 -1.85 -6.82 -6.76
N ALA A 80 -1.63 -5.53 -6.56
CA ALA A 80 -1.26 -5.03 -5.23
C ALA A 80 -2.39 -5.28 -4.23
N LEU A 81 -3.64 -5.08 -4.62
CA LEU A 81 -4.78 -5.36 -3.75
C LEU A 81 -4.92 -6.85 -3.46
N GLU A 82 -4.67 -7.70 -4.44
CA GLU A 82 -4.69 -9.15 -4.22
C GLU A 82 -3.64 -9.56 -3.19
N ARG A 83 -2.46 -8.97 -3.27
CA ARG A 83 -1.41 -9.24 -2.29
C ARG A 83 -1.81 -8.77 -0.91
N ILE A 84 -2.47 -7.63 -0.80
CA ILE A 84 -2.96 -7.12 0.47
C ILE A 84 -3.96 -8.12 1.09
N ARG A 85 -4.87 -8.64 0.28
CA ARG A 85 -5.84 -9.64 0.74
C ARG A 85 -5.15 -10.93 1.16
N ALA A 86 -4.17 -11.38 0.39
CA ALA A 86 -3.43 -12.59 0.70
C ALA A 86 -2.63 -12.44 2.00
N SER A 87 -2.10 -11.26 2.29
CA SER A 87 -1.40 -11.00 3.53
C SER A 87 -2.31 -11.17 4.74
N ALA A 88 -3.57 -10.79 4.62
CA ALA A 88 -4.53 -10.97 5.69
C ALA A 88 -4.77 -12.45 5.99
N ASP A 89 -4.86 -13.27 4.94
CA ASP A 89 -5.06 -14.71 5.11
C ASP A 89 -3.86 -15.38 5.78
N ILE A 90 -2.66 -14.96 5.40
CA ILE A 90 -1.43 -15.52 5.97
C ILE A 90 -1.35 -15.25 7.47
N GLU A 91 -1.77 -14.08 7.90
CA GLU A 91 -1.71 -13.71 9.31
C GLU A 91 -2.64 -14.50 10.21
N ARG A 92 -3.66 -15.09 9.64
CA ARG A 92 -4.65 -15.82 10.41
C ARG A 92 -4.17 -17.19 10.89
N SER A 93 -3.13 -17.70 10.29
CA SER A 93 -2.62 -19.02 10.65
C SER A 93 -1.79 -19.01 11.92
#